data_6b319506c46c9708e0850801f5e557c9
#
_entry.id   6b319506c46c9708e0850801f5e557c9
#
_cell.length_a   1.000
_cell.length_b   1.000
_cell.length_c   1.000
_cell.angle_alpha   90.00
_cell.angle_beta   90.00
_cell.angle_gamma   90.00
#
_symmetry.space_group_name_H-M   'P 1'
#
loop_
_entity.id
_entity.type
_entity.pdbx_description
1 polymer ?
#
loop_
_entity_poly.entity_id
_entity_poly.type
_entity_poly.pdbx_seq_one_letter_code
_entity_poly.pdbx_strand_id
1 'polypeptide(L)'
;MTVEDVTRILDLLRAHGVRVWVDGGWGVDALVGEETRDHSDLDLALDRDDLDRARAVLEVHGFTHDPVIQPGVPARLVMRDGERREVDLHPLVFDEAGDGWQQLSETGKAWGRYPADCLRASGVIGGRPVPCLSPELQLRFRLGYEWSPHDEHDIRLLVERLSAPAPPPFR
;
A
#
# COMPACT_ATOMS: atom_id res chain seq x y z
N MET A 1 -3.61 -12.23 6.95
CA MET A 1 -3.10 -12.51 5.57
C MET A 1 -1.68 -13.04 5.71
N THR A 2 -1.31 -14.12 5.02
CA THR A 2 0.03 -14.74 5.13
C THR A 2 0.97 -14.27 4.02
N VAL A 3 2.28 -14.55 4.16
CA VAL A 3 3.28 -14.28 3.10
C VAL A 3 2.89 -14.97 1.78
N GLU A 4 2.36 -16.20 1.85
CA GLU A 4 1.91 -16.96 0.67
C GLU A 4 0.73 -16.28 -0.02
N ASP A 5 -0.24 -15.75 0.75
CA ASP A 5 -1.37 -15.01 0.21
C ASP A 5 -0.89 -13.75 -0.53
N VAL A 6 -0.01 -12.98 0.11
CA VAL A 6 0.54 -11.74 -0.47
C VAL A 6 1.31 -12.03 -1.74
N THR A 7 2.25 -12.98 -1.70
CA THR A 7 3.05 -13.32 -2.89
C THR A 7 2.20 -13.84 -4.04
N ARG A 8 1.14 -14.62 -3.76
CA ARG A 8 0.17 -15.07 -4.76
C ARG A 8 -0.58 -13.90 -5.39
N ILE A 9 -1.08 -12.95 -4.59
CA ILE A 9 -1.80 -11.77 -5.10
C ILE A 9 -0.88 -10.90 -5.97
N LEU A 10 0.35 -10.65 -5.52
CA LEU A 10 1.32 -9.87 -6.29
C LEU A 10 1.69 -10.56 -7.62
N ASP A 11 1.85 -11.89 -7.62
CA ASP A 11 2.12 -12.67 -8.85
C ASP A 11 0.93 -12.62 -9.83
N LEU A 12 -0.30 -12.72 -9.33
CA LEU A 12 -1.51 -12.61 -10.16
C LEU A 12 -1.60 -11.25 -10.84
N LEU A 13 -1.44 -10.17 -10.09
CA LEU A 13 -1.49 -8.80 -10.63
C LEU A 13 -0.38 -8.58 -11.67
N ARG A 14 0.84 -9.00 -11.35
CA ARG A 14 2.00 -8.91 -12.26
C ARG A 14 1.79 -9.71 -13.55
N ALA A 15 1.25 -10.93 -13.46
CA ALA A 15 0.99 -11.79 -14.64
C ALA A 15 -0.01 -11.16 -15.62
N HIS A 16 -0.88 -10.28 -15.12
CA HIS A 16 -1.85 -9.53 -15.92
C HIS A 16 -1.40 -8.10 -16.27
N GLY A 17 -0.11 -7.79 -16.08
CA GLY A 17 0.46 -6.51 -16.45
C GLY A 17 0.07 -5.34 -15.54
N VAL A 18 -0.43 -5.62 -14.33
CA VAL A 18 -0.70 -4.60 -13.31
C VAL A 18 0.56 -4.39 -12.50
N ARG A 19 1.07 -3.17 -12.49
CA ARG A 19 2.18 -2.74 -11.64
C ARG A 19 1.66 -2.18 -10.34
N VAL A 20 2.19 -2.69 -9.22
CA VAL A 20 1.81 -2.24 -7.88
C VAL A 20 3.03 -1.91 -7.04
N TRP A 21 2.83 -1.07 -6.03
CA TRP A 21 3.78 -0.81 -4.94
C TRP A 21 3.13 -1.21 -3.63
N VAL A 22 3.82 -2.05 -2.87
CA VAL A 22 3.33 -2.48 -1.55
C VAL A 22 3.44 -1.31 -0.58
N ASP A 23 2.33 -1.03 0.11
CA ASP A 23 2.16 0.03 1.11
C ASP A 23 1.77 -0.59 2.46
N GLY A 24 1.41 0.23 3.44
CA GLY A 24 0.89 -0.21 4.72
C GLY A 24 1.88 -1.06 5.52
N GLY A 25 1.34 -2.01 6.29
CA GLY A 25 2.14 -2.89 7.13
C GLY A 25 3.05 -3.82 6.34
N TRP A 26 2.54 -4.45 5.28
CA TRP A 26 3.34 -5.28 4.38
C TRP A 26 4.44 -4.50 3.66
N GLY A 27 4.23 -3.20 3.41
CA GLY A 27 5.25 -2.33 2.84
C GLY A 27 6.41 -2.11 3.81
N VAL A 28 6.14 -1.97 5.11
CA VAL A 28 7.18 -1.89 6.15
C VAL A 28 7.93 -3.21 6.27
N ASP A 29 7.22 -4.34 6.35
CA ASP A 29 7.83 -5.66 6.42
C ASP A 29 8.67 -5.99 5.19
N ALA A 30 8.22 -5.59 4.00
CA ALA A 30 9.01 -5.70 2.78
C ALA A 30 10.36 -4.96 2.87
N LEU A 31 10.34 -3.72 3.37
CA LEU A 31 11.55 -2.90 3.55
C LEU A 31 12.50 -3.49 4.60
N VAL A 32 11.95 -4.07 5.66
CA VAL A 32 12.72 -4.75 6.73
C VAL A 32 13.25 -6.11 6.27
N GLY A 33 12.53 -6.77 5.35
CA GLY A 33 12.88 -8.09 4.79
C GLY A 33 12.37 -9.28 5.58
N GLU A 34 11.51 -9.06 6.57
CA GLU A 34 10.88 -10.10 7.38
C GLU A 34 9.46 -9.71 7.81
N GLU A 35 8.57 -10.68 8.03
CA GLU A 35 7.27 -10.46 8.64
C GLU A 35 7.46 -10.16 10.13
N THR A 36 7.11 -8.94 10.54
CA THR A 36 7.36 -8.45 11.91
C THR A 36 6.12 -8.51 12.80
N ARG A 37 4.93 -8.68 12.19
CA ARG A 37 3.63 -8.83 12.88
C ARG A 37 2.60 -9.45 11.96
N ASP A 38 1.46 -9.84 12.52
CA ASP A 38 0.29 -10.27 11.74
C ASP A 38 -0.34 -9.09 10.99
N HIS A 39 -0.84 -9.37 9.77
CA HIS A 39 -1.54 -8.40 8.93
C HIS A 39 -2.92 -8.89 8.54
N SER A 40 -3.93 -8.00 8.62
CA SER A 40 -5.32 -8.27 8.19
C SER A 40 -5.52 -8.03 6.69
N ASP A 41 -4.76 -7.10 6.11
CA ASP A 41 -4.94 -6.51 4.80
C ASP A 41 -3.62 -6.40 4.03
N LEU A 42 -3.73 -6.11 2.75
CA LEU A 42 -2.63 -5.78 1.86
C LEU A 42 -2.96 -4.48 1.13
N ASP A 43 -2.22 -3.42 1.47
CA ASP A 43 -2.31 -2.12 0.83
C ASP A 43 -1.43 -2.07 -0.43
N LEU A 44 -2.00 -1.66 -1.56
CA LEU A 44 -1.31 -1.58 -2.84
C LEU A 44 -1.58 -0.24 -3.53
N ALA A 45 -0.55 0.55 -3.75
CA ALA A 45 -0.62 1.67 -4.68
C ALA A 45 -0.47 1.17 -6.12
N LEU A 46 -1.22 1.74 -7.06
CA LEU A 46 -1.18 1.38 -8.48
C LEU A 46 -1.59 2.56 -9.36
N ASP A 47 -1.27 2.47 -10.67
CA ASP A 47 -1.80 3.44 -11.63
C ASP A 47 -3.33 3.33 -11.70
N ARG A 48 -4.03 4.46 -11.66
CA ARG A 48 -5.50 4.49 -11.79
C ARG A 48 -5.99 3.83 -13.06
N ASP A 49 -5.22 3.91 -14.15
CA ASP A 49 -5.59 3.31 -15.43
C ASP A 49 -5.55 1.77 -15.39
N ASP A 50 -4.84 1.19 -14.41
CA ASP A 50 -4.81 -0.25 -14.15
C ASP A 50 -5.87 -0.73 -13.16
N LEU A 51 -6.63 0.17 -12.50
CA LEU A 51 -7.55 -0.17 -11.42
C LEU A 51 -8.62 -1.19 -11.85
N ASP A 52 -9.28 -0.98 -12.98
CA ASP A 52 -10.32 -1.90 -13.48
C ASP A 52 -9.74 -3.27 -13.82
N ARG A 53 -8.51 -3.32 -14.33
CA ARG A 53 -7.81 -4.57 -14.61
C ARG A 53 -7.46 -5.30 -13.31
N ALA A 54 -6.92 -4.58 -12.33
CA ALA A 54 -6.61 -5.15 -11.00
C ALA A 54 -7.85 -5.73 -10.35
N ARG A 55 -8.97 -4.97 -10.37
CA ARG A 55 -10.26 -5.42 -9.86
C ARG A 55 -10.72 -6.72 -10.55
N ALA A 56 -10.74 -6.75 -11.88
CA ALA A 56 -11.18 -7.91 -12.64
C ALA A 56 -10.34 -9.16 -12.34
N VAL A 57 -9.01 -9.01 -12.19
CA VAL A 57 -8.11 -10.10 -11.79
C VAL A 57 -8.48 -10.64 -10.41
N LEU A 58 -8.68 -9.77 -9.43
CA LEU A 58 -9.04 -10.16 -8.07
C LEU A 58 -10.45 -10.82 -8.03
N GLU A 59 -11.42 -10.29 -8.78
CA GLU A 59 -12.77 -10.87 -8.87
C GLU A 59 -12.76 -12.32 -9.39
N VAL A 60 -11.97 -12.61 -10.42
CA VAL A 60 -11.81 -13.99 -10.94
C VAL A 60 -11.22 -14.94 -9.88
N HIS A 61 -10.49 -14.39 -8.90
CA HIS A 61 -9.86 -15.16 -7.83
C HIS A 61 -10.63 -15.11 -6.49
N GLY A 62 -11.92 -14.73 -6.55
CA GLY A 62 -12.86 -14.84 -5.44
C GLY A 62 -12.94 -13.62 -4.53
N PHE A 63 -12.27 -12.52 -4.87
CA PHE A 63 -12.45 -11.25 -4.16
C PHE A 63 -13.69 -10.53 -4.68
N THR A 64 -14.39 -9.84 -3.78
CA THR A 64 -15.54 -8.99 -4.11
C THR A 64 -15.30 -7.58 -3.65
N HIS A 65 -15.78 -6.60 -4.41
CA HIS A 65 -15.69 -5.20 -4.03
C HIS A 65 -16.56 -4.91 -2.81
N ASP A 66 -15.96 -4.31 -1.78
CA ASP A 66 -16.67 -3.72 -0.66
C ASP A 66 -16.83 -2.21 -0.88
N PRO A 67 -18.05 -1.69 -1.07
CA PRO A 67 -18.27 -0.29 -1.42
C PRO A 67 -18.10 0.64 -0.20
N VAL A 68 -16.96 0.61 0.47
CA VAL A 68 -16.64 1.54 1.58
C VAL A 68 -16.01 2.81 1.01
N ILE A 69 -16.79 3.62 0.28
CA ILE A 69 -16.36 4.96 -0.12
C ILE A 69 -17.08 5.96 0.78
N GLN A 70 -16.33 6.68 1.59
CA GLN A 70 -16.85 7.81 2.36
C GLN A 70 -16.50 9.14 1.65
N PRO A 71 -17.41 10.13 1.68
CA PRO A 71 -17.12 11.47 1.19
C PRO A 71 -15.87 12.08 1.83
N GLY A 72 -15.03 12.75 1.00
CA GLY A 72 -13.86 13.48 1.49
C GLY A 72 -12.65 12.62 1.90
N VAL A 73 -12.70 11.30 1.69
CA VAL A 73 -11.54 10.41 1.89
C VAL A 73 -10.79 10.16 0.59
N PRO A 74 -9.50 9.74 0.67
CA PRO A 74 -8.74 9.32 -0.51
C PRO A 74 -9.47 8.22 -1.30
N ALA A 75 -9.38 8.29 -2.63
CA ALA A 75 -9.93 7.23 -3.49
C ALA A 75 -9.21 5.92 -3.19
N ARG A 76 -10.00 4.88 -2.92
CA ARG A 76 -9.52 3.52 -2.69
C ARG A 76 -10.57 2.51 -3.12
N LEU A 77 -10.15 1.30 -3.41
CA LEU A 77 -11.02 0.17 -3.73
C LEU A 77 -10.67 -0.99 -2.81
N VAL A 78 -11.56 -1.29 -1.88
CA VAL A 78 -11.39 -2.41 -0.96
C VAL A 78 -12.00 -3.67 -1.57
N MET A 79 -11.20 -4.73 -1.64
CA MET A 79 -11.60 -6.05 -2.15
C MET A 79 -11.46 -7.09 -1.05
N ARG A 80 -12.50 -7.90 -0.82
CA ARG A 80 -12.51 -8.97 0.20
C ARG A 80 -12.92 -10.29 -0.39
N ASP A 81 -12.34 -11.38 0.11
CA ASP A 81 -12.74 -12.73 -0.23
C ASP A 81 -13.51 -13.45 0.89
N GLY A 82 -13.93 -14.70 0.62
CA GLY A 82 -14.67 -15.52 1.57
C GLY A 82 -13.86 -15.94 2.81
N GLU A 83 -12.54 -15.82 2.79
CA GLU A 83 -11.64 -16.09 3.92
C GLU A 83 -11.28 -14.82 4.70
N ARG A 84 -11.96 -13.71 4.40
CA ARG A 84 -11.77 -12.38 5.03
C ARG A 84 -10.39 -11.76 4.77
N ARG A 85 -9.69 -12.19 3.71
CA ARG A 85 -8.50 -11.48 3.23
C ARG A 85 -8.94 -10.19 2.57
N GLU A 86 -8.21 -9.12 2.84
CA GLU A 86 -8.52 -7.79 2.32
C GLU A 86 -7.36 -7.27 1.48
N VAL A 87 -7.68 -6.74 0.30
CA VAL A 87 -6.75 -5.99 -0.55
C VAL A 87 -7.31 -4.59 -0.73
N ASP A 88 -6.56 -3.59 -0.28
CA ASP A 88 -6.92 -2.17 -0.40
C ASP A 88 -6.09 -1.54 -1.53
N LEU A 89 -6.74 -1.18 -2.63
CA LEU A 89 -6.12 -0.60 -3.81
C LEU A 89 -6.19 0.92 -3.74
N HIS A 90 -5.02 1.58 -3.79
CA HIS A 90 -4.84 3.04 -3.77
C HIS A 90 -4.51 3.56 -5.17
N PRO A 91 -5.50 3.97 -6.00
CA PRO A 91 -5.27 4.41 -7.36
C PRO A 91 -4.57 5.78 -7.40
N LEU A 92 -3.50 5.87 -8.17
CA LEU A 92 -2.70 7.08 -8.37
C LEU A 92 -2.86 7.62 -9.79
N VAL A 93 -2.96 8.93 -9.92
CA VAL A 93 -2.83 9.64 -11.20
C VAL A 93 -1.41 10.17 -11.29
N PHE A 94 -0.68 9.78 -12.33
CA PHE A 94 0.70 10.20 -12.51
C PHE A 94 0.78 11.51 -13.30
N ASP A 95 1.66 12.41 -12.86
CA ASP A 95 1.99 13.64 -13.61
C ASP A 95 3.24 13.45 -14.50
N GLU A 96 3.62 14.51 -15.25
CA GLU A 96 4.76 14.48 -16.17
C GLU A 96 6.11 14.26 -15.47
N ALA A 97 6.21 14.59 -14.17
CA ALA A 97 7.40 14.35 -13.35
C ALA A 97 7.49 12.91 -12.85
N GLY A 98 6.40 12.13 -13.02
CA GLY A 98 6.28 10.76 -12.51
C GLY A 98 5.85 10.68 -11.05
N ASP A 99 5.41 11.79 -10.47
CA ASP A 99 4.78 11.78 -9.15
C ASP A 99 3.36 11.22 -9.26
N GLY A 100 3.02 10.30 -8.36
CA GLY A 100 1.65 9.79 -8.23
C GLY A 100 0.83 10.69 -7.30
N TRP A 101 -0.44 10.89 -7.63
CA TRP A 101 -1.39 11.67 -6.84
C TRP A 101 -2.63 10.85 -6.54
N GLN A 102 -2.83 10.52 -5.27
CA GLN A 102 -4.10 9.98 -4.81
C GLN A 102 -5.12 11.10 -4.73
N GLN A 103 -6.31 10.87 -5.24
CA GLN A 103 -7.36 11.88 -5.31
C GLN A 103 -8.41 11.64 -4.22
N LEU A 104 -9.22 12.65 -3.93
CA LEU A 104 -10.42 12.48 -3.10
C LEU A 104 -11.52 11.80 -3.91
N SER A 105 -12.23 10.85 -3.31
CA SER A 105 -13.27 10.04 -3.95
C SER A 105 -14.40 10.88 -4.56
N GLU A 106 -14.78 12.01 -3.92
CA GLU A 106 -15.90 12.83 -4.38
C GLU A 106 -15.54 13.85 -5.46
N THR A 107 -14.38 14.50 -5.30
CA THR A 107 -14.06 15.72 -6.08
C THR A 107 -12.97 15.49 -7.11
N GLY A 108 -12.26 14.36 -7.05
CA GLY A 108 -11.06 14.13 -7.83
C GLY A 108 -9.90 15.08 -7.48
N LYS A 109 -10.04 15.90 -6.45
CA LYS A 109 -8.99 16.81 -5.99
C LYS A 109 -7.83 16.01 -5.42
N ALA A 110 -6.60 16.40 -5.75
CA ALA A 110 -5.40 15.79 -5.19
C ALA A 110 -5.43 15.85 -3.65
N TRP A 111 -5.21 14.70 -3.01
CA TRP A 111 -5.16 14.53 -1.56
C TRP A 111 -3.75 14.22 -1.08
N GLY A 112 -3.11 13.20 -1.63
CA GLY A 112 -1.78 12.72 -1.24
C GLY A 112 -0.83 12.64 -2.42
N ARG A 113 0.42 13.05 -2.21
CA ARG A 113 1.49 12.95 -3.21
C ARG A 113 2.39 11.77 -2.88
N TYR A 114 2.66 10.97 -3.89
CA TYR A 114 3.63 9.87 -3.92
C TYR A 114 4.79 10.28 -4.82
N PRO A 115 5.86 10.87 -4.30
CA PRO A 115 6.99 11.33 -5.10
C PRO A 115 7.61 10.20 -5.92
N ALA A 116 8.03 10.50 -7.15
CA ALA A 116 8.59 9.52 -8.08
C ALA A 116 9.81 8.76 -7.51
N ASP A 117 10.63 9.41 -6.70
CA ASP A 117 11.77 8.79 -6.01
C ASP A 117 11.33 7.82 -4.90
N CYS A 118 10.24 8.12 -4.20
CA CYS A 118 9.67 7.23 -3.17
C CYS A 118 9.03 5.96 -3.75
N LEU A 119 8.70 5.94 -5.03
CA LEU A 119 8.16 4.80 -5.76
C LEU A 119 9.26 3.90 -6.38
N ARG A 120 10.54 4.21 -6.15
CA ARG A 120 11.68 3.41 -6.63
C ARG A 120 12.19 2.41 -5.59
N ALA A 121 11.63 2.42 -4.40
CA ALA A 121 12.04 1.51 -3.35
C ALA A 121 11.65 0.06 -3.70
N SER A 122 12.44 -0.86 -3.20
CA SER A 122 12.22 -2.30 -3.32
C SER A 122 12.50 -2.95 -1.97
N GLY A 123 11.62 -3.84 -1.57
CA GLY A 123 11.76 -4.67 -0.38
C GLY A 123 11.74 -6.15 -0.73
N VAL A 124 11.59 -7.00 0.28
CA VAL A 124 11.56 -8.47 0.13
C VAL A 124 10.37 -9.03 0.88
N ILE A 125 9.52 -9.82 0.20
CA ILE A 125 8.46 -10.62 0.82
C ILE A 125 8.61 -12.07 0.36
N GLY A 126 8.64 -13.01 1.30
CA GLY A 126 8.82 -14.43 0.99
C GLY A 126 10.11 -14.73 0.23
N GLY A 127 11.19 -14.00 0.49
CA GLY A 127 12.47 -14.12 -0.20
C GLY A 127 12.50 -13.54 -1.63
N ARG A 128 11.46 -12.83 -2.05
CA ARG A 128 11.30 -12.27 -3.41
C ARG A 128 11.32 -10.74 -3.38
N PRO A 129 12.03 -10.08 -4.28
CA PRO A 129 12.01 -8.62 -4.38
C PRO A 129 10.62 -8.15 -4.84
N VAL A 130 10.10 -7.12 -4.16
CA VAL A 130 8.81 -6.48 -4.46
C VAL A 130 8.97 -4.96 -4.50
N PRO A 131 8.35 -4.24 -5.46
CA PRO A 131 8.27 -2.79 -5.40
C PRO A 131 7.45 -2.37 -4.17
N CYS A 132 7.93 -1.39 -3.43
CA CYS A 132 7.23 -0.85 -2.28
C CYS A 132 7.46 0.66 -2.15
N LEU A 133 6.73 1.31 -1.26
CA LEU A 133 6.97 2.71 -0.94
C LEU A 133 8.25 2.86 -0.11
N SER A 134 8.95 4.00 -0.28
CA SER A 134 10.14 4.27 0.51
C SER A 134 9.86 4.42 2.01
N PRO A 135 10.86 4.21 2.91
CA PRO A 135 10.68 4.39 4.34
C PRO A 135 10.14 5.77 4.74
N GLU A 136 10.59 6.82 4.05
CA GLU A 136 10.15 8.20 4.29
C GLU A 136 8.68 8.41 3.94
N LEU A 137 8.21 7.80 2.85
CA LEU A 137 6.82 7.91 2.44
C LEU A 137 5.90 7.09 3.34
N GLN A 138 6.30 5.86 3.69
CA GLN A 138 5.63 5.02 4.68
C GLN A 138 5.46 5.76 6.01
N LEU A 139 6.52 6.43 6.50
CA LEU A 139 6.46 7.22 7.72
C LEU A 139 5.53 8.41 7.57
N ARG A 140 5.62 9.16 6.46
CA ARG A 140 4.78 10.35 6.23
C ARG A 140 3.29 10.03 6.25
N PHE A 141 2.86 8.87 5.73
CA PHE A 141 1.46 8.48 5.74
C PHE A 141 0.93 8.06 7.11
N ARG A 142 1.81 7.83 8.07
CA ARG A 142 1.47 7.57 9.48
C ARG A 142 1.43 8.84 10.35
N LEU A 143 1.59 10.03 9.75
CA LEU A 143 1.54 11.31 10.47
C LEU A 143 0.15 11.94 10.38
N GLY A 144 -0.26 12.64 11.43
CA GLY A 144 -1.47 13.48 11.43
C GLY A 144 -2.72 12.81 12.01
N TYR A 145 -2.60 11.63 12.58
CA TYR A 145 -3.65 10.94 13.34
C TYR A 145 -3.08 10.26 14.58
N GLU A 146 -3.94 9.80 15.49
CA GLU A 146 -3.56 9.04 16.68
C GLU A 146 -3.11 7.64 16.29
N TRP A 147 -1.92 7.22 16.73
CA TRP A 147 -1.35 5.94 16.34
C TRP A 147 -1.95 4.77 17.08
N SER A 148 -2.27 3.73 16.35
CA SER A 148 -2.54 2.40 16.89
C SER A 148 -1.23 1.72 17.35
N PRO A 149 -1.31 0.64 18.15
CA PRO A 149 -0.12 -0.17 18.48
C PRO A 149 0.62 -0.71 17.25
N HIS A 150 -0.09 -0.95 16.13
CA HIS A 150 0.51 -1.37 14.86
C HIS A 150 1.29 -0.22 14.21
N ASP A 151 0.75 1.00 14.24
CA ASP A 151 1.46 2.18 13.74
C ASP A 151 2.73 2.45 14.54
N GLU A 152 2.65 2.38 15.87
CA GLU A 152 3.83 2.55 16.75
C GLU A 152 4.92 1.51 16.45
N HIS A 153 4.53 0.26 16.21
CA HIS A 153 5.45 -0.81 15.82
C HIS A 153 6.12 -0.50 14.49
N ASP A 154 5.34 -0.20 13.46
CA ASP A 154 5.82 0.08 12.11
C ASP A 154 6.73 1.32 12.09
N ILE A 155 6.34 2.41 12.79
CA ILE A 155 7.14 3.63 12.88
C ILE A 155 8.48 3.36 13.57
N ARG A 156 8.50 2.54 14.63
CA ARG A 156 9.74 2.15 15.30
C ARG A 156 10.69 1.45 14.34
N LEU A 157 10.21 0.50 13.54
CA LEU A 157 11.02 -0.20 12.55
C LEU A 157 11.56 0.76 11.48
N LEU A 158 10.71 1.66 10.96
CA LEU A 158 11.10 2.67 9.97
C LEU A 158 12.23 3.56 10.48
N VAL A 159 12.15 3.99 11.74
CA VAL A 159 13.15 4.88 12.35
C VAL A 159 14.41 4.14 12.75
N GLU A 160 14.28 3.02 13.49
CA GLU A 160 15.43 2.34 14.11
C GLU A 160 16.20 1.46 13.12
N ARG A 161 15.52 0.79 12.19
CA ARG A 161 16.14 -0.15 11.25
C ARG A 161 16.40 0.44 9.87
N LEU A 162 15.59 1.40 9.43
CA LEU A 162 15.65 1.96 8.08
C LEU A 162 16.09 3.43 8.06
N SER A 163 16.39 4.00 9.23
CA SER A 163 16.91 5.38 9.37
C SER A 163 15.99 6.45 8.79
N ALA A 164 14.68 6.19 8.72
CA ALA A 164 13.71 7.22 8.36
C ALA A 164 13.74 8.36 9.39
N PRO A 165 13.54 9.62 8.99
CA PRO A 165 13.60 10.75 9.92
C PRO A 165 12.50 10.64 10.98
N ALA A 166 12.89 10.57 12.27
CA ALA A 166 11.95 10.41 13.37
C ALA A 166 10.91 11.55 13.41
N PRO A 167 9.62 11.23 13.51
CA PRO A 167 8.56 12.24 13.61
C PRO A 167 8.62 12.99 14.95
N PRO A 168 8.10 14.23 15.01
CA PRO A 168 8.22 15.09 16.20
C PRO A 168 7.75 14.51 17.55
N PRO A 169 6.72 13.66 17.65
CA PRO A 169 6.32 13.10 18.94
C PRO A 169 7.20 11.94 19.45
N PHE A 170 8.06 11.38 18.62
CA PHE A 170 9.05 10.37 19.01
C PHE A 170 10.31 11.01 19.61
N ARG A 171 10.18 11.74 20.69
CA ARG A 171 11.32 12.24 21.47
C ARG A 171 11.38 11.55 22.81
#